data_a6a360f4567507362fd2c1fab4c7fa2f
#
_entry.id   a6a360f4567507362fd2c1fab4c7fa2f
#
_cell.length_a   1.000
_cell.length_b   1.000
_cell.length_c   1.000
_cell.angle_alpha   90.00
_cell.angle_beta   90.00
_cell.angle_gamma   90.00
#
_symmetry.space_group_name_H-M   'P 1'
#
loop_
_entity.id
_entity.type
_entity.pdbx_description
1 polymer ?
#
loop_
_entity_poly.entity_id
_entity_poly.type
_entity_poly.pdbx_seq_one_letter_code
_entity_poly.pdbx_strand_id
1 'polypeptide(L)'
;MFKKEPSERVPTDINQIILTVLSIVRLELQQHSVDLQTHLNEHLPTVLGDKVQLQQVVLNLVMNAVEAMQSVQIRVLKVQTDQTNPGMVRVLIEDTGTGIDPSNIDRVFKPFFTTKANGMGMGLVICRSIIENHDGRIWVSPAVTRGSIFKFELPINTTSELGGVMAA
;
A
#
# COMPACT_ATOMS: atom_id res chain seq x y z
N MET A 1 24.75 -18.15 1.36
CA MET A 1 24.28 -16.83 0.90
C MET A 1 23.22 -17.04 -0.16
N PHE A 2 22.02 -16.60 0.13
CA PHE A 2 20.90 -16.78 -0.77
C PHE A 2 20.95 -15.74 -1.87
N LYS A 3 21.09 -16.19 -3.10
CA LYS A 3 20.97 -15.34 -4.25
C LYS A 3 19.48 -14.99 -4.39
N LYS A 4 19.13 -13.75 -4.15
CA LYS A 4 17.77 -13.28 -4.39
C LYS A 4 17.52 -13.40 -5.89
N GLU A 5 16.59 -14.26 -6.26
CA GLU A 5 16.19 -14.33 -7.67
C GLU A 5 15.68 -12.95 -8.10
N PRO A 6 16.07 -12.48 -9.29
CA PRO A 6 15.53 -11.21 -9.77
C PRO A 6 14.03 -11.33 -9.85
N SER A 7 13.32 -10.39 -9.19
CA SER A 7 11.88 -10.34 -9.22
C SER A 7 11.42 -10.16 -10.67
N GLU A 8 10.54 -11.05 -11.13
CA GLU A 8 9.90 -10.88 -12.44
C GLU A 8 8.96 -9.70 -12.39
N ARG A 9 9.34 -8.61 -13.04
CA ARG A 9 8.49 -7.46 -13.19
C ARG A 9 7.71 -7.58 -14.48
N VAL A 10 6.40 -7.54 -14.35
CA VAL A 10 5.46 -7.64 -15.47
C VAL A 10 4.49 -6.45 -15.41
N PRO A 11 3.88 -6.09 -16.55
CA PRO A 11 2.80 -5.10 -16.53
C PRO A 11 1.71 -5.55 -15.56
N THR A 12 1.39 -4.69 -14.58
CA THR A 12 0.55 -5.05 -13.45
C THR A 12 -0.53 -3.99 -13.24
N ASP A 13 -1.77 -4.44 -13.10
CA ASP A 13 -2.89 -3.61 -12.71
C ASP A 13 -2.95 -3.53 -11.18
N ILE A 14 -2.65 -2.37 -10.63
CA ILE A 14 -2.65 -2.15 -9.18
C ILE A 14 -4.04 -2.38 -8.59
N ASN A 15 -5.10 -2.02 -9.29
CA ASN A 15 -6.44 -2.26 -8.80
C ASN A 15 -6.71 -3.75 -8.59
N GLN A 16 -6.21 -4.62 -9.46
CA GLN A 16 -6.34 -6.07 -9.30
C GLN A 16 -5.56 -6.57 -8.09
N ILE A 17 -4.37 -6.04 -7.85
CA ILE A 17 -3.59 -6.35 -6.65
C ILE A 17 -4.40 -6.01 -5.40
N ILE A 18 -4.98 -4.82 -5.35
CA ILE A 18 -5.79 -4.36 -4.23
C ILE A 18 -7.00 -5.26 -4.02
N LEU A 19 -7.76 -5.54 -5.08
CA LEU A 19 -8.95 -6.38 -4.99
C LEU A 19 -8.63 -7.80 -4.52
N THR A 20 -7.52 -8.35 -4.97
CA THR A 20 -7.04 -9.67 -4.53
C THR A 20 -6.77 -9.66 -3.02
N VAL A 21 -6.03 -8.67 -2.54
CA VAL A 21 -5.72 -8.55 -1.10
C VAL A 21 -6.99 -8.34 -0.28
N LEU A 22 -7.89 -7.46 -0.71
CA LEU A 22 -9.14 -7.22 0.01
C LEU A 22 -10.01 -8.47 0.08
N SER A 23 -9.98 -9.31 -0.94
CA SER A 23 -10.64 -10.61 -0.93
C SER A 23 -10.03 -11.54 0.14
N ILE A 24 -8.70 -11.55 0.25
CA ILE A 24 -7.99 -12.38 1.23
C ILE A 24 -8.32 -11.96 2.67
N VAL A 25 -8.38 -10.66 2.93
CA VAL A 25 -8.58 -10.12 4.29
C VAL A 25 -10.05 -9.88 4.64
N ARG A 26 -10.96 -10.26 3.78
CA ARG A 26 -12.40 -9.99 3.95
C ARG A 26 -12.92 -10.45 5.31
N LEU A 27 -12.55 -11.65 5.72
CA LEU A 27 -12.98 -12.21 7.00
C LEU A 27 -12.41 -11.42 8.19
N GLU A 28 -11.14 -11.03 8.10
CA GLU A 28 -10.51 -10.19 9.11
C GLU A 28 -11.25 -8.85 9.27
N LEU A 29 -11.59 -8.21 8.15
CA LEU A 29 -12.34 -6.94 8.19
C LEU A 29 -13.71 -7.13 8.86
N GLN A 30 -14.41 -8.22 8.56
CA GLN A 30 -15.70 -8.53 9.17
C GLN A 30 -15.55 -8.80 10.67
N GLN A 31 -14.58 -9.60 11.07
CA GLN A 31 -14.34 -9.95 12.47
C GLN A 31 -14.01 -8.72 13.34
N HIS A 32 -13.34 -7.74 12.76
CA HIS A 32 -13.00 -6.49 13.45
C HIS A 32 -14.01 -5.39 13.23
N SER A 33 -15.13 -5.68 12.58
CA SER A 33 -16.20 -4.71 12.29
C SER A 33 -15.70 -3.47 11.58
N VAL A 34 -14.83 -3.67 10.59
CA VAL A 34 -14.26 -2.60 9.78
C VAL A 34 -15.16 -2.35 8.58
N ASP A 35 -15.57 -1.10 8.40
CA ASP A 35 -16.28 -0.66 7.21
C ASP A 35 -15.28 -0.36 6.10
N LEU A 36 -15.37 -1.07 4.99
CA LEU A 36 -14.47 -0.91 3.85
C LEU A 36 -15.09 -0.01 2.80
N GLN A 37 -14.35 1.03 2.42
CA GLN A 37 -14.71 1.95 1.34
C GLN A 37 -13.59 1.92 0.29
N THR A 38 -13.97 1.73 -0.97
CA THR A 38 -13.01 1.71 -2.08
C THR A 38 -13.35 2.76 -3.11
N HIS A 39 -12.34 3.47 -3.58
CA HIS A 39 -12.43 4.46 -4.65
C HIS A 39 -11.29 4.20 -5.63
N LEU A 40 -11.45 3.19 -6.48
CA LEU A 40 -10.42 2.78 -7.41
C LEU A 40 -10.67 3.42 -8.78
N ASN A 41 -9.64 4.08 -9.31
CA ASN A 41 -9.70 4.71 -10.61
C ASN A 41 -9.74 3.62 -11.70
N GLU A 42 -10.84 3.54 -12.44
CA GLU A 42 -11.05 2.51 -13.46
C GLU A 42 -10.09 2.63 -14.65
N HIS A 43 -9.53 3.81 -14.89
CA HIS A 43 -8.62 4.07 -16.00
C HIS A 43 -7.16 4.17 -15.56
N LEU A 44 -6.81 3.45 -14.51
CA LEU A 44 -5.45 3.48 -13.98
C LEU A 44 -4.49 2.76 -14.92
N PRO A 45 -3.38 3.42 -15.33
CA PRO A 45 -2.35 2.74 -16.13
C PRO A 45 -1.70 1.59 -15.38
N THR A 46 -1.13 0.64 -16.10
CA THR A 46 -0.35 -0.44 -15.48
C THR A 46 1.00 0.09 -14.99
N VAL A 47 1.54 -0.60 -14.01
CA VAL A 47 2.92 -0.40 -13.55
C VAL A 47 3.73 -1.65 -13.88
N LEU A 48 5.04 -1.51 -13.99
CA LEU A 48 5.92 -2.65 -14.17
C LEU A 48 6.31 -3.15 -12.78
N GLY A 49 5.79 -4.30 -12.36
CA GLY A 49 5.95 -4.73 -10.99
C GLY A 49 5.97 -6.22 -10.77
N ASP A 50 6.46 -6.61 -9.61
CA ASP A 50 6.39 -7.97 -9.07
C ASP A 50 5.07 -8.11 -8.31
N LYS A 51 4.14 -8.90 -8.85
CA LYS A 51 2.79 -9.03 -8.29
C LYS A 51 2.79 -9.52 -6.86
N VAL A 52 3.64 -10.49 -6.53
CA VAL A 52 3.70 -11.05 -5.18
C VAL A 52 4.20 -10.00 -4.18
N GLN A 53 5.24 -9.26 -4.55
CA GLN A 53 5.78 -8.21 -3.68
C GLN A 53 4.78 -7.07 -3.49
N LEU A 54 4.09 -6.66 -4.54
CA LEU A 54 3.09 -5.59 -4.43
C LEU A 54 1.88 -6.03 -3.62
N GLN A 55 1.46 -7.29 -3.72
CA GLN A 55 0.45 -7.86 -2.84
C GLN A 55 0.88 -7.81 -1.39
N GLN A 56 2.13 -8.11 -1.10
CA GLN A 56 2.67 -8.04 0.25
C GLN A 56 2.61 -6.63 0.82
N VAL A 57 2.94 -5.62 0.02
CA VAL A 57 2.85 -4.21 0.45
C VAL A 57 1.42 -3.87 0.83
N VAL A 58 0.46 -4.14 -0.04
CA VAL A 58 -0.95 -3.81 0.20
C VAL A 58 -1.47 -4.57 1.41
N LEU A 59 -1.15 -5.87 1.53
CA LEU A 59 -1.56 -6.68 2.67
C LEU A 59 -1.02 -6.12 3.99
N ASN A 60 0.26 -5.77 4.03
CA ASN A 60 0.88 -5.22 5.24
C ASN A 60 0.25 -3.89 5.65
N LEU A 61 -0.03 -3.02 4.69
CA LEU A 61 -0.65 -1.72 4.97
C LEU A 61 -2.09 -1.87 5.44
N VAL A 62 -2.86 -2.77 4.84
CA VAL A 62 -4.24 -3.04 5.24
C VAL A 62 -4.29 -3.64 6.65
N MET A 63 -3.46 -4.64 6.93
CA MET A 63 -3.43 -5.25 8.27
C MET A 63 -2.94 -4.27 9.33
N ASN A 64 -1.99 -3.41 8.99
CA ASN A 64 -1.54 -2.34 9.87
C ASN A 64 -2.70 -1.38 10.22
N ALA A 65 -3.51 -1.04 9.24
CA ALA A 65 -4.70 -0.20 9.43
C ALA A 65 -5.73 -0.88 10.36
N VAL A 66 -6.00 -2.17 10.17
CA VAL A 66 -6.91 -2.94 11.02
C VAL A 66 -6.44 -2.92 12.47
N GLU A 67 -5.14 -3.17 12.68
CA GLU A 67 -4.55 -3.13 14.04
C GLU A 67 -4.64 -1.75 14.67
N ALA A 68 -4.42 -0.69 13.90
CA ALA A 68 -4.52 0.68 14.41
C ALA A 68 -5.94 1.05 14.85
N MET A 69 -6.94 0.34 14.34
CA MET A 69 -8.36 0.60 14.66
C MET A 69 -8.91 -0.28 15.78
N GLN A 70 -8.13 -1.20 16.35
CA GLN A 70 -8.63 -2.14 17.35
C GLN A 70 -9.14 -1.45 18.63
N SER A 71 -8.56 -0.33 19.01
CA SER A 71 -8.92 0.40 20.23
C SER A 71 -9.94 1.51 20.00
N VAL A 72 -10.42 1.72 18.78
CA VAL A 72 -11.38 2.76 18.45
C VAL A 72 -12.74 2.16 18.09
N GLN A 73 -13.81 2.94 18.25
CA GLN A 73 -15.16 2.48 17.94
C GLN A 73 -15.53 2.63 16.48
N ILE A 74 -15.15 3.75 15.86
CA ILE A 74 -15.42 4.00 14.45
C ILE A 74 -14.24 3.44 13.65
N ARG A 75 -14.52 2.45 12.81
CA ARG A 75 -13.51 1.71 12.07
C ARG A 75 -13.83 1.73 10.59
N VAL A 76 -13.22 2.66 9.88
CA VAL A 76 -13.38 2.80 8.43
C VAL A 76 -12.01 2.66 7.78
N LEU A 77 -11.91 1.71 6.86
CA LEU A 77 -10.76 1.52 5.99
C LEU A 77 -11.11 2.04 4.61
N LYS A 78 -10.39 3.05 4.15
CA LYS A 78 -10.60 3.61 2.82
C LYS A 78 -9.38 3.30 1.95
N VAL A 79 -9.61 2.72 0.79
CA VAL A 79 -8.58 2.41 -0.19
C VAL A 79 -8.87 3.15 -1.48
N GLN A 80 -7.92 3.94 -1.94
CA GLN A 80 -8.07 4.77 -3.12
C GLN A 80 -6.88 4.60 -4.06
N THR A 81 -7.13 4.70 -5.36
CA THR A 81 -6.09 4.81 -6.37
C THR A 81 -6.35 6.00 -7.26
N ASP A 82 -5.28 6.68 -7.64
CA ASP A 82 -5.37 7.78 -8.58
C ASP A 82 -4.04 7.95 -9.34
N GLN A 83 -4.07 8.85 -10.29
CA GLN A 83 -2.91 9.27 -11.07
C GLN A 83 -2.77 10.78 -10.87
N THR A 84 -1.96 11.19 -9.88
CA THR A 84 -1.84 12.59 -9.49
C THR A 84 -0.79 13.34 -10.28
N ASN A 85 0.30 12.67 -10.65
CA ASN A 85 1.36 13.26 -11.47
C ASN A 85 1.44 12.50 -12.78
N PRO A 86 1.73 13.17 -13.91
CA PRO A 86 2.04 12.43 -15.13
C PRO A 86 3.16 11.43 -14.84
N GLY A 87 2.91 10.15 -15.11
CA GLY A 87 3.91 9.11 -14.93
C GLY A 87 3.88 8.34 -13.64
N MET A 88 2.98 8.64 -12.69
CA MET A 88 2.90 7.92 -11.41
C MET A 88 1.48 7.43 -11.11
N VAL A 89 1.37 6.22 -10.59
CA VAL A 89 0.16 5.67 -9.98
C VAL A 89 0.29 5.77 -8.48
N ARG A 90 -0.73 6.27 -7.80
CA ARG A 90 -0.71 6.43 -6.35
C ARG A 90 -1.80 5.58 -5.70
N VAL A 91 -1.44 4.96 -4.58
CA VAL A 91 -2.36 4.21 -3.72
C VAL A 91 -2.42 4.89 -2.35
N LEU A 92 -3.64 5.06 -1.82
CA LEU A 92 -3.87 5.60 -0.49
C LEU A 92 -4.63 4.58 0.34
N ILE A 93 -4.14 4.31 1.54
CA ILE A 93 -4.79 3.43 2.51
C ILE A 93 -4.98 4.25 3.79
N GLU A 94 -6.23 4.63 4.06
CA GLU A 94 -6.60 5.49 5.18
C GLU A 94 -7.37 4.71 6.22
N ASP A 95 -7.03 4.93 7.48
CA ASP A 95 -7.74 4.34 8.61
C ASP A 95 -8.24 5.42 9.55
N THR A 96 -9.20 5.06 10.41
CA THR A 96 -9.74 5.91 11.47
C THR A 96 -9.22 5.51 12.84
N GLY A 97 -8.03 4.92 12.89
CA GLY A 97 -7.41 4.43 14.10
C GLY A 97 -6.81 5.51 14.98
N THR A 98 -5.90 5.11 15.83
CA THR A 98 -5.26 5.99 16.79
C THR A 98 -4.30 7.01 16.16
N GLY A 99 -3.91 6.78 14.92
CA GLY A 99 -2.94 7.63 14.25
C GLY A 99 -1.50 7.35 14.70
N ILE A 100 -0.60 8.16 14.18
CA ILE A 100 0.82 8.10 14.50
C ILE A 100 1.21 9.41 15.15
N ASP A 101 1.89 9.36 16.29
CA ASP A 101 2.44 10.53 16.94
C ASP A 101 3.33 11.27 15.93
N PRO A 102 3.17 12.60 15.76
CA PRO A 102 4.01 13.36 14.82
C PRO A 102 5.51 13.18 15.04
N SER A 103 5.94 12.94 16.27
CA SER A 103 7.35 12.67 16.58
C SER A 103 7.83 11.31 16.02
N ASN A 104 6.92 10.41 15.69
CA ASN A 104 7.23 9.07 15.21
C ASN A 104 7.10 8.92 13.69
N ILE A 105 6.56 9.91 12.99
CA ILE A 105 6.31 9.81 11.54
C ILE A 105 7.59 9.44 10.77
N ASP A 106 8.73 10.02 11.14
CA ASP A 106 10.00 9.74 10.48
C ASP A 106 10.59 8.38 10.86
N ARG A 107 10.05 7.72 11.88
CA ARG A 107 10.58 6.45 12.41
C ARG A 107 9.80 5.22 11.98
N VAL A 108 8.56 5.38 11.52
CA VAL A 108 7.68 4.23 11.28
C VAL A 108 8.21 3.26 10.23
N PHE A 109 9.06 3.73 9.32
CA PHE A 109 9.70 2.91 8.30
C PHE A 109 11.10 2.41 8.70
N LYS A 110 11.54 2.68 9.94
CA LYS A 110 12.84 2.21 10.41
C LYS A 110 12.72 0.78 10.96
N PRO A 111 13.79 -0.03 10.80
CA PRO A 111 13.78 -1.39 11.35
C PRO A 111 13.51 -1.39 12.85
N PHE A 112 12.72 -2.39 13.27
CA PHE A 112 12.37 -2.65 14.68
C PHE A 112 11.57 -1.54 15.36
N PHE A 113 11.18 -0.48 14.66
CA PHE A 113 10.25 0.49 15.21
C PHE A 113 8.85 -0.13 15.29
N THR A 114 8.26 -0.16 16.48
CA THR A 114 6.87 -0.60 16.68
C THR A 114 6.33 0.00 17.96
N THR A 115 5.03 0.39 17.91
CA THR A 115 4.25 0.76 19.09
C THR A 115 3.42 -0.41 19.61
N LYS A 116 3.51 -1.58 18.94
CA LYS A 116 2.74 -2.78 19.29
C LYS A 116 3.53 -3.67 20.23
N ALA A 117 2.86 -4.19 21.26
CA ALA A 117 3.50 -5.05 22.25
C ALA A 117 4.13 -6.32 21.63
N ASN A 118 3.52 -6.87 20.57
CA ASN A 118 3.97 -8.09 19.89
C ASN A 118 4.46 -7.83 18.47
N GLY A 119 4.63 -6.58 18.06
CA GLY A 119 5.10 -6.23 16.74
C GLY A 119 6.60 -6.33 16.60
N MET A 120 7.09 -6.87 15.48
CA MET A 120 8.52 -6.97 15.20
C MET A 120 9.10 -5.71 14.55
N GLY A 121 8.25 -4.77 14.12
CA GLY A 121 8.68 -3.54 13.49
C GLY A 121 9.30 -3.72 12.11
N MET A 122 8.96 -4.81 11.40
CA MET A 122 9.55 -5.13 10.10
C MET A 122 8.59 -4.94 8.92
N GLY A 123 7.28 -4.92 9.18
CA GLY A 123 6.28 -4.84 8.09
C GLY A 123 6.43 -3.60 7.23
N LEU A 124 6.59 -2.43 7.83
CA LEU A 124 6.74 -1.18 7.09
C LEU A 124 8.11 -1.04 6.43
N VAL A 125 9.16 -1.58 7.04
CA VAL A 125 10.49 -1.65 6.43
C VAL A 125 10.45 -2.47 5.15
N ILE A 126 9.77 -3.61 5.18
CA ILE A 126 9.60 -4.47 4.01
C ILE A 126 8.83 -3.73 2.92
N CYS A 127 7.74 -3.04 3.27
CA CYS A 127 6.97 -2.24 2.33
C CYS A 127 7.85 -1.19 1.65
N ARG A 128 8.62 -0.45 2.43
CA ARG A 128 9.51 0.58 1.91
C ARG A 128 10.56 -0.01 0.97
N SER A 129 11.17 -1.12 1.36
CA SER A 129 12.17 -1.80 0.52
C SER A 129 11.57 -2.22 -0.82
N ILE A 130 10.38 -2.81 -0.81
CA ILE A 130 9.70 -3.24 -2.04
C ILE A 130 9.38 -2.03 -2.92
N ILE A 131 8.79 -0.99 -2.36
CA ILE A 131 8.38 0.18 -3.14
C ILE A 131 9.60 0.92 -3.71
N GLU A 132 10.65 1.10 -2.93
CA GLU A 132 11.89 1.71 -3.41
C GLU A 132 12.55 0.89 -4.52
N ASN A 133 12.53 -0.45 -4.40
CA ASN A 133 13.05 -1.33 -5.46
C ASN A 133 12.22 -1.27 -6.74
N HIS A 134 10.98 -0.79 -6.66
CA HIS A 134 10.11 -0.54 -7.81
C HIS A 134 10.21 0.92 -8.31
N ASP A 135 11.22 1.65 -7.88
CA ASP A 135 11.45 3.06 -8.23
C ASP A 135 10.31 3.97 -7.75
N GLY A 136 9.63 3.57 -6.70
CA GLY A 136 8.53 4.30 -6.11
C GLY A 136 8.90 4.95 -4.79
N ARG A 137 7.89 5.50 -4.14
CA ARG A 137 8.00 6.19 -2.86
C ARG A 137 6.83 5.80 -1.96
N ILE A 138 7.10 5.64 -0.66
CA ILE A 138 6.07 5.37 0.36
C ILE A 138 6.23 6.36 1.51
N TRP A 139 5.11 6.87 2.01
CA TRP A 139 5.11 7.80 3.14
C TRP A 139 3.77 7.73 3.87
N VAL A 140 3.70 8.35 5.05
CA VAL A 140 2.49 8.42 5.86
C VAL A 140 2.20 9.86 6.22
N SER A 141 0.91 10.18 6.31
CA SER A 141 0.45 11.48 6.82
C SER A 141 -0.73 11.27 7.76
N PRO A 142 -0.99 12.23 8.67
CA PRO A 142 -2.20 12.15 9.49
C PRO A 142 -3.44 12.28 8.61
N ALA A 143 -4.49 11.53 8.97
CA ALA A 143 -5.80 11.72 8.36
C ALA A 143 -6.43 13.04 8.85
N VAL A 144 -7.40 13.56 8.10
CA VAL A 144 -7.98 14.89 8.37
C VAL A 144 -8.61 14.96 9.75
N THR A 145 -9.37 13.94 10.13
CA THR A 145 -10.10 13.94 11.40
C THR A 145 -9.40 13.07 12.44
N ARG A 146 -9.03 11.86 12.07
CA ARG A 146 -8.46 10.86 12.97
C ARG A 146 -7.83 9.75 12.17
N GLY A 147 -6.73 9.19 12.65
CA GLY A 147 -6.05 8.07 12.02
C GLY A 147 -4.93 8.49 11.11
N SER A 148 -4.58 7.62 10.17
CA SER A 148 -3.41 7.78 9.31
C SER A 148 -3.75 7.48 7.87
N ILE A 149 -2.98 8.07 6.96
CA ILE A 149 -3.03 7.75 5.53
C ILE A 149 -1.65 7.28 5.11
N PHE A 150 -1.54 5.99 4.78
CA PHE A 150 -0.34 5.45 4.12
C PHE A 150 -0.51 5.61 2.61
N LYS A 151 0.52 6.15 1.98
CA LYS A 151 0.52 6.44 0.55
C LYS A 151 1.75 5.84 -0.08
N PHE A 152 1.59 5.23 -1.26
CA PHE A 152 2.75 4.92 -2.09
C PHE A 152 2.43 5.23 -3.54
N GLU A 153 3.47 5.50 -4.31
CA GLU A 153 3.35 5.74 -5.74
C GLU A 153 4.42 4.97 -6.50
N LEU A 154 4.04 4.56 -7.70
CA LEU A 154 4.87 3.73 -8.57
C LEU A 154 4.87 4.33 -9.98
N PRO A 155 6.01 4.25 -10.69
CA PRO A 155 6.05 4.71 -12.08
C PRO A 155 5.12 3.92 -12.97
N ILE A 156 4.47 4.61 -13.90
CA ILE A 156 3.66 3.99 -14.94
C ILE A 156 4.56 3.16 -15.86
N ASN A 157 4.04 2.03 -16.32
CA ASN A 157 4.72 1.22 -17.33
C ASN A 157 4.65 1.93 -18.67
N THR A 158 5.73 2.59 -19.08
CA THR A 158 5.82 3.30 -20.36
C THR A 158 6.23 2.38 -21.51
N THR A 159 6.74 1.19 -21.20
CA THR A 159 7.28 0.27 -22.18
C THR A 159 6.18 -0.24 -23.14
N SER A 160 4.98 -0.54 -22.61
CA SER A 160 3.86 -1.03 -23.42
C SER A 160 3.27 0.06 -24.31
N GLU A 161 3.26 1.31 -23.85
CA GLU A 161 2.79 2.44 -24.65
C GLU A 161 3.73 2.72 -25.82
N LEU A 162 5.03 2.69 -25.59
CA LEU A 162 6.03 2.84 -26.64
C LEU A 162 5.96 1.69 -27.64
N GLY A 163 5.77 0.47 -27.18
CA GLY A 163 5.58 -0.69 -28.03
C GLY A 163 4.32 -0.60 -28.88
N GLY A 164 3.22 -0.08 -28.32
CA GLY A 164 1.97 0.15 -29.04
C GLY A 164 2.08 1.20 -30.12
N VAL A 165 2.77 2.31 -29.84
CA VAL A 165 2.99 3.39 -30.80
C VAL A 165 3.91 2.94 -31.93
N MET A 166 4.94 2.16 -31.65
CA MET A 166 5.88 1.68 -32.66
C MET A 166 5.33 0.53 -33.51
N ALA A 167 4.32 -0.18 -33.03
CA ALA A 167 3.65 -1.24 -33.75
C ALA A 167 2.59 -0.71 -34.73
N ALA A 168 2.24 0.54 -34.62
CA ALA A 168 1.35 1.20 -35.57
C ALA A 168 2.17 1.84 -36.69
#